data_1a9fc2613461c85408440996c37fa31b
#
_entry.id   1a9fc2613461c85408440996c37fa31b
#
_cell.length_a   1.000
_cell.length_b   1.000
_cell.length_c   1.000
_cell.angle_alpha   90.00
_cell.angle_beta   90.00
_cell.angle_gamma   90.00
#
_symmetry.space_group_name_H-M   'P 1'
#
loop_
_entity.id
_entity.type
_entity.pdbx_description
1 polymer ?
#
loop_
_entity_poly.entity_id
_entity_poly.type
_entity_poly.pdbx_seq_one_letter_code
_entity_poly.pdbx_strand_id
1 'polypeptide(L)'
;MIRVLIIAASPLARAGLENLLAARQIEVAGSVASIDALADQLSDLAVDSVLVDSTGEPFEPFLDAVIGSGLASDFSVVLLAEAASPAALAEALRGGVRAILPNDISPDQLVAALHAAANGLLVLHPAQVPAQVNNGFPAVPRANALEELAESLTPRENEVLQMLASGLGNKEIAAKLNISEHTVKFHVASILGKLGAATRTEAVALGIRRGLVLL
;
A
#
# COMPACT_ATOMS: atom_id res chain seq x y z
N MET A 1 -17.80 5.02 -15.90
CA MET A 1 -16.51 5.73 -15.81
C MET A 1 -16.71 6.74 -14.71
N ILE A 2 -15.88 6.73 -13.67
CA ILE A 2 -16.00 7.70 -12.56
C ILE A 2 -15.32 9.02 -12.94
N ARG A 3 -15.90 10.12 -12.47
CA ARG A 3 -15.40 11.48 -12.66
C ARG A 3 -14.86 11.99 -11.33
N VAL A 4 -13.58 12.35 -11.32
CA VAL A 4 -12.85 12.73 -10.12
C VAL A 4 -12.40 14.19 -10.22
N LEU A 5 -12.67 14.96 -9.18
CA LEU A 5 -12.10 16.27 -8.98
C LEU A 5 -10.88 16.17 -8.08
N ILE A 6 -9.79 16.84 -8.40
CA ILE A 6 -8.55 16.81 -7.62
C ILE A 6 -8.38 18.13 -6.87
N ILE A 7 -8.09 18.04 -5.58
CA ILE A 7 -7.68 19.17 -4.75
C ILE A 7 -6.28 18.89 -4.24
N ALA A 8 -5.29 19.69 -4.65
CA ALA A 8 -3.92 19.57 -4.16
C ALA A 8 -3.21 20.93 -4.25
N ALA A 9 -2.55 21.36 -3.18
CA ALA A 9 -1.86 22.66 -3.13
C ALA A 9 -0.71 22.74 -4.13
N SER A 10 0.07 21.66 -4.27
CA SER A 10 1.22 21.59 -5.19
C SER A 10 0.79 21.43 -6.65
N PRO A 11 1.20 22.31 -7.58
CA PRO A 11 0.94 22.14 -9.00
C PRO A 11 1.54 20.84 -9.56
N LEU A 12 2.68 20.41 -9.03
CA LEU A 12 3.34 19.17 -9.44
C LEU A 12 2.52 17.94 -9.01
N ALA A 13 1.99 17.96 -7.79
CA ALA A 13 1.11 16.90 -7.29
C ALA A 13 -0.17 16.81 -8.14
N ARG A 14 -0.81 17.95 -8.46
CA ARG A 14 -1.99 17.99 -9.34
C ARG A 14 -1.70 17.35 -10.69
N ALA A 15 -0.65 17.80 -11.38
CA ALA A 15 -0.27 17.26 -12.69
C ALA A 15 0.09 15.75 -12.61
N GLY A 16 0.73 15.33 -11.54
CA GLY A 16 1.04 13.91 -11.29
C GLY A 16 -0.21 13.05 -11.13
N LEU A 17 -1.16 13.49 -10.30
CA LEU A 17 -2.43 12.81 -10.07
C LEU A 17 -3.31 12.79 -11.33
N GLU A 18 -3.40 13.89 -12.07
CA GLU A 18 -4.11 13.96 -13.36
C GLU A 18 -3.58 12.91 -14.35
N ASN A 19 -2.27 12.87 -14.56
CA ASN A 19 -1.64 11.92 -15.46
C ASN A 19 -1.84 10.47 -14.98
N LEU A 20 -1.74 10.22 -13.69
CA LEU A 20 -1.92 8.91 -13.09
C LEU A 20 -3.36 8.39 -13.30
N LEU A 21 -4.37 9.23 -13.05
CA LEU A 21 -5.77 8.86 -13.18
C LEU A 21 -6.18 8.69 -14.66
N ALA A 22 -5.73 9.59 -15.54
CA ALA A 22 -5.97 9.50 -16.97
C ALA A 22 -5.41 8.20 -17.59
N ALA A 23 -4.20 7.80 -17.20
CA ALA A 23 -3.59 6.55 -17.63
C ALA A 23 -4.38 5.29 -17.21
N ARG A 24 -5.29 5.41 -16.25
CA ARG A 24 -6.14 4.33 -15.73
C ARG A 24 -7.62 4.48 -16.07
N GLN A 25 -7.93 5.30 -17.08
CA GLN A 25 -9.28 5.50 -17.59
C GLN A 25 -10.26 6.09 -16.56
N ILE A 26 -9.76 6.88 -15.61
CA ILE A 26 -10.56 7.73 -14.74
C ILE A 26 -10.63 9.11 -15.36
N GLU A 27 -11.83 9.65 -15.49
CA GLU A 27 -12.03 11.00 -15.99
C GLU A 27 -11.73 12.02 -14.89
N VAL A 28 -10.78 12.91 -15.15
CA VAL A 28 -10.52 14.07 -14.27
C VAL A 28 -11.43 15.20 -14.69
N ALA A 29 -12.43 15.52 -13.86
CA ALA A 29 -13.40 16.59 -14.12
C ALA A 29 -12.79 17.98 -13.98
N GLY A 30 -11.73 18.09 -13.17
CA GLY A 30 -11.00 19.33 -12.94
C GLY A 30 -9.96 19.16 -11.83
N SER A 31 -9.13 20.19 -11.64
CA SER A 31 -8.20 20.24 -10.51
C SER A 31 -8.08 21.66 -9.96
N VAL A 32 -8.03 21.78 -8.64
CA VAL A 32 -7.92 23.08 -7.94
C VAL A 32 -6.83 23.04 -6.88
N ALA A 33 -6.35 24.23 -6.49
CA ALA A 33 -5.26 24.35 -5.53
C ALA A 33 -5.73 24.22 -4.06
N SER A 34 -6.98 24.57 -3.76
CA SER A 34 -7.54 24.58 -2.42
C SER A 34 -9.05 24.34 -2.44
N ILE A 35 -9.60 24.02 -1.28
CA ILE A 35 -11.05 23.85 -1.07
C ILE A 35 -11.81 25.15 -1.36
N ASP A 36 -11.25 26.30 -0.99
CA ASP A 36 -11.89 27.62 -1.22
C ASP A 36 -12.04 27.93 -2.71
N ALA A 37 -11.07 27.50 -3.54
CA ALA A 37 -11.12 27.66 -4.99
C ALA A 37 -12.21 26.82 -5.67
N LEU A 38 -12.84 25.94 -4.94
CA LEU A 38 -13.85 24.99 -5.43
C LEU A 38 -15.23 25.61 -5.57
N ALA A 39 -15.57 26.58 -4.71
CA ALA A 39 -16.93 27.16 -4.62
C ALA A 39 -17.44 27.70 -5.97
N ASP A 40 -16.52 28.23 -6.79
CA ASP A 40 -16.85 28.80 -8.10
C ASP A 40 -16.98 27.77 -9.23
N GLN A 41 -16.54 26.52 -9.01
CA GLN A 41 -16.43 25.52 -10.09
C GLN A 41 -17.42 24.35 -9.95
N LEU A 42 -17.95 24.08 -8.74
CA LEU A 42 -18.78 22.89 -8.46
C LEU A 42 -20.16 22.93 -9.12
N SER A 43 -20.71 24.12 -9.42
CA SER A 43 -22.11 24.27 -9.86
C SER A 43 -22.41 23.58 -11.20
N ASP A 44 -21.40 23.35 -12.03
CA ASP A 44 -21.54 22.85 -13.39
C ASP A 44 -20.83 21.49 -13.64
N LEU A 45 -20.12 20.96 -12.65
CA LEU A 45 -19.34 19.72 -12.81
C LEU A 45 -20.08 18.53 -12.23
N ALA A 46 -20.40 17.55 -13.07
CA ALA A 46 -20.80 16.24 -12.57
C ALA A 46 -19.57 15.51 -12.05
N VAL A 47 -19.47 15.35 -10.73
CA VAL A 47 -18.34 14.72 -10.03
C VAL A 47 -18.88 13.57 -9.17
N ASP A 48 -18.24 12.40 -9.27
CA ASP A 48 -18.60 11.23 -8.46
C ASP A 48 -17.76 11.14 -7.18
N SER A 49 -16.51 11.64 -7.24
CA SER A 49 -15.59 11.59 -6.11
C SER A 49 -14.62 12.78 -6.11
N VAL A 50 -14.25 13.23 -4.94
CA VAL A 50 -13.24 14.29 -4.74
C VAL A 50 -12.01 13.67 -4.11
N LEU A 51 -10.88 13.74 -4.79
CA LEU A 51 -9.57 13.35 -4.30
C LEU A 51 -8.86 14.57 -3.72
N VAL A 52 -8.54 14.53 -2.44
CA VAL A 52 -7.92 15.65 -1.73
C VAL A 52 -6.56 15.21 -1.20
N ASP A 53 -5.51 15.93 -1.60
CA ASP A 53 -4.13 15.69 -1.19
C ASP A 53 -3.73 16.70 -0.11
N SER A 54 -3.47 16.19 1.11
CA SER A 54 -3.01 17.00 2.25
C SER A 54 -1.49 17.08 2.38
N THR A 55 -0.74 16.66 1.35
CA THR A 55 0.72 16.61 1.42
C THR A 55 1.31 17.99 1.74
N GLY A 56 2.03 18.06 2.87
CA GLY A 56 2.68 19.28 3.36
C GLY A 56 1.83 20.11 4.31
N GLU A 57 0.60 19.71 4.61
CA GLU A 57 -0.28 20.39 5.57
C GLU A 57 -0.48 19.55 6.84
N PRO A 58 -0.63 20.16 8.02
CA PRO A 58 -1.03 19.45 9.23
C PRO A 58 -2.42 18.83 9.04
N PHE A 59 -2.57 17.56 9.40
CA PHE A 59 -3.78 16.79 9.08
C PHE A 59 -5.05 17.32 9.76
N GLU A 60 -5.00 17.67 11.06
CA GLU A 60 -6.18 18.11 11.81
C GLU A 60 -6.80 19.42 11.25
N PRO A 61 -6.05 20.54 11.06
CA PRO A 61 -6.62 21.75 10.48
C PRO A 61 -7.14 21.55 9.05
N PHE A 62 -6.46 20.69 8.29
CA PHE A 62 -6.88 20.33 6.93
C PHE A 62 -8.20 19.55 6.95
N LEU A 63 -8.35 18.59 7.86
CA LEU A 63 -9.57 17.83 8.04
C LEU A 63 -10.76 18.72 8.45
N ASP A 64 -10.54 19.66 9.36
CA ASP A 64 -11.54 20.65 9.76
C ASP A 64 -12.03 21.47 8.57
N ALA A 65 -11.13 21.86 7.68
CA ALA A 65 -11.48 22.59 6.45
C ALA A 65 -12.31 21.71 5.49
N VAL A 66 -11.96 20.45 5.32
CA VAL A 66 -12.71 19.49 4.49
C VAL A 66 -14.11 19.28 5.03
N ILE A 67 -14.25 19.06 6.33
CA ILE A 67 -15.55 18.85 6.98
C ILE A 67 -16.37 20.14 6.95
N GLY A 68 -15.76 21.28 7.30
CA GLY A 68 -16.41 22.58 7.35
C GLY A 68 -16.89 23.08 5.98
N SER A 69 -16.29 22.65 4.89
CA SER A 69 -16.70 22.97 3.52
C SER A 69 -18.00 22.28 3.07
N GLY A 70 -18.44 21.23 3.76
CA GLY A 70 -19.59 20.42 3.35
C GLY A 70 -19.32 19.43 2.22
N LEU A 71 -18.11 19.40 1.66
CA LEU A 71 -17.73 18.52 0.54
C LEU A 71 -18.09 17.06 0.76
N ALA A 72 -17.87 16.56 1.96
CA ALA A 72 -18.15 15.17 2.32
C ALA A 72 -19.64 14.84 2.44
N SER A 73 -20.52 15.84 2.47
CA SER A 73 -21.97 15.68 2.45
C SER A 73 -22.49 15.50 1.02
N ASP A 74 -21.86 16.16 0.05
CA ASP A 74 -22.35 16.21 -1.32
C ASP A 74 -21.59 15.23 -2.24
N PHE A 75 -20.33 14.90 -1.89
CA PHE A 75 -19.45 14.08 -2.71
C PHE A 75 -18.79 12.96 -1.91
N SER A 76 -18.34 11.94 -2.62
CA SER A 76 -17.49 10.90 -2.05
C SER A 76 -16.06 11.42 -1.91
N VAL A 77 -15.64 11.76 -0.69
CA VAL A 77 -14.31 12.32 -0.41
C VAL A 77 -13.28 11.23 -0.12
N VAL A 78 -12.16 11.27 -0.84
CA VAL A 78 -10.98 10.42 -0.65
C VAL A 78 -9.81 11.32 -0.26
N LEU A 79 -9.22 11.10 0.90
CA LEU A 79 -8.06 11.86 1.41
C LEU A 79 -6.76 11.10 1.19
N LEU A 80 -5.76 11.75 0.63
CA LEU A 80 -4.35 11.35 0.74
C LEU A 80 -3.74 12.11 1.92
N ALA A 81 -3.29 11.38 2.94
CA ALA A 81 -2.79 11.99 4.17
C ALA A 81 -1.74 11.09 4.82
N GLU A 82 -0.82 11.69 5.57
CA GLU A 82 0.02 10.95 6.49
C GLU A 82 -0.82 10.31 7.61
N ALA A 83 -0.18 9.45 8.43
CA ALA A 83 -0.88 8.71 9.48
C ALA A 83 -1.69 9.64 10.40
N ALA A 84 -3.01 9.51 10.34
CA ALA A 84 -3.92 10.24 11.20
C ALA A 84 -3.95 9.64 12.61
N SER A 85 -4.15 10.48 13.63
CA SER A 85 -4.46 9.98 14.96
C SER A 85 -5.79 9.20 14.95
N PRO A 86 -6.00 8.24 15.87
CA PRO A 86 -7.27 7.50 15.95
C PRO A 86 -8.49 8.42 16.12
N ALA A 87 -8.31 9.57 16.82
CA ALA A 87 -9.35 10.57 17.02
C ALA A 87 -9.69 11.28 15.70
N ALA A 88 -8.67 11.76 14.98
CA ALA A 88 -8.84 12.43 13.69
C ALA A 88 -9.42 11.48 12.62
N LEU A 89 -9.02 10.21 12.62
CA LEU A 89 -9.63 9.18 11.77
C LEU A 89 -11.13 9.05 12.06
N ALA A 90 -11.52 8.92 13.33
CA ALA A 90 -12.92 8.79 13.71
C ALA A 90 -13.72 10.06 13.37
N GLU A 91 -13.12 11.23 13.43
CA GLU A 91 -13.72 12.50 13.06
C GLU A 91 -13.92 12.61 11.55
N ALA A 92 -12.93 12.25 10.75
CA ALA A 92 -13.04 12.21 9.29
C ALA A 92 -14.19 11.31 8.82
N LEU A 93 -14.31 10.12 9.42
CA LEU A 93 -15.38 9.17 9.09
C LEU A 93 -16.76 9.70 9.49
N ARG A 94 -16.88 10.32 10.67
CA ARG A 94 -18.12 10.96 11.10
C ARG A 94 -18.47 12.16 10.22
N GLY A 95 -17.46 12.89 9.73
CA GLY A 95 -17.61 14.00 8.78
C GLY A 95 -17.96 13.57 7.36
N GLY A 96 -18.08 12.25 7.08
CA GLY A 96 -18.54 11.75 5.78
C GLY A 96 -17.41 11.37 4.80
N VAL A 97 -16.14 11.50 5.21
CA VAL A 97 -15.00 11.03 4.39
C VAL A 97 -15.12 9.53 4.11
N ARG A 98 -14.93 9.11 2.87
CA ARG A 98 -15.09 7.72 2.43
C ARG A 98 -13.80 6.93 2.35
N ALA A 99 -12.67 7.60 2.18
CA ALA A 99 -11.39 6.92 2.18
C ALA A 99 -10.30 7.81 2.79
N ILE A 100 -9.39 7.20 3.55
CA ILE A 100 -8.16 7.82 4.03
C ILE A 100 -7.02 6.88 3.67
N LEU A 101 -6.10 7.38 2.86
CA LEU A 101 -5.04 6.63 2.23
C LEU A 101 -3.69 7.30 2.50
N PRO A 102 -2.61 6.56 2.66
CA PRO A 102 -1.28 7.15 2.82
C PRO A 102 -0.79 7.76 1.50
N ASN A 103 0.12 8.75 1.59
CA ASN A 103 0.64 9.45 0.42
C ASN A 103 1.50 8.56 -0.50
N ASP A 104 2.04 7.46 0.02
CA ASP A 104 2.84 6.47 -0.70
C ASP A 104 2.02 5.31 -1.30
N ILE A 105 0.69 5.47 -1.36
CA ILE A 105 -0.20 4.45 -1.93
C ILE A 105 0.12 4.15 -3.39
N SER A 106 0.02 2.88 -3.78
CA SER A 106 0.23 2.51 -5.18
C SER A 106 -0.90 3.05 -6.08
N PRO A 107 -0.59 3.37 -7.35
CA PRO A 107 -1.61 3.84 -8.31
C PRO A 107 -2.83 2.93 -8.43
N ASP A 108 -2.65 1.62 -8.40
CA ASP A 108 -3.75 0.66 -8.55
C ASP A 108 -4.64 0.61 -7.31
N GLN A 109 -4.06 0.75 -6.11
CA GLN A 109 -4.81 0.87 -4.86
C GLN A 109 -5.60 2.18 -4.79
N LEU A 110 -5.02 3.30 -5.24
CA LEU A 110 -5.72 4.59 -5.33
C LEU A 110 -6.95 4.49 -6.22
N VAL A 111 -6.80 3.90 -7.41
CA VAL A 111 -7.92 3.68 -8.35
C VAL A 111 -9.00 2.79 -7.75
N ALA A 112 -8.61 1.68 -7.11
CA ALA A 112 -9.55 0.79 -6.44
C ALA A 112 -10.31 1.50 -5.31
N ALA A 113 -9.62 2.32 -4.54
CA ALA A 113 -10.23 3.11 -3.45
C ALA A 113 -11.21 4.17 -3.98
N LEU A 114 -10.87 4.88 -5.06
CA LEU A 114 -11.75 5.85 -5.72
C LEU A 114 -13.03 5.18 -6.22
N HIS A 115 -12.92 4.01 -6.88
CA HIS A 115 -14.09 3.24 -7.32
C HIS A 115 -14.94 2.77 -6.15
N ALA A 116 -14.33 2.25 -5.08
CA ALA A 116 -15.05 1.79 -3.90
C ALA A 116 -15.77 2.94 -3.20
N ALA A 117 -15.08 4.06 -3.00
CA ALA A 117 -15.62 5.27 -2.38
C ALA A 117 -16.79 5.86 -3.20
N ALA A 118 -16.66 5.96 -4.54
CA ALA A 118 -17.73 6.43 -5.42
C ALA A 118 -18.99 5.54 -5.37
N ASN A 119 -18.84 4.26 -5.02
CA ASN A 119 -19.95 3.33 -4.77
C ASN A 119 -20.46 3.36 -3.30
N GLY A 120 -20.06 4.33 -2.50
CA GLY A 120 -20.51 4.52 -1.13
C GLY A 120 -19.84 3.63 -0.10
N LEU A 121 -18.80 2.88 -0.48
CA LEU A 121 -18.02 2.05 0.45
C LEU A 121 -17.06 2.91 1.28
N LEU A 122 -16.75 2.43 2.47
CA LEU A 122 -15.70 3.00 3.32
C LEU A 122 -14.40 2.25 3.06
N VAL A 123 -13.33 2.98 2.76
CA VAL A 123 -12.00 2.41 2.48
C VAL A 123 -10.99 2.96 3.47
N LEU A 124 -10.37 2.06 4.22
CA LEU A 124 -9.28 2.37 5.13
C LEU A 124 -8.04 1.57 4.76
N HIS A 125 -6.93 2.26 4.61
CA HIS A 125 -5.66 1.58 4.42
C HIS A 125 -5.18 0.99 5.77
N PRO A 126 -4.62 -0.24 5.82
CA PRO A 126 -4.17 -0.85 7.08
C PRO A 126 -3.20 0.02 7.89
N ALA A 127 -2.38 0.84 7.23
CA ALA A 127 -1.47 1.79 7.90
C ALA A 127 -2.22 2.90 8.67
N GLN A 128 -3.47 3.18 8.34
CA GLN A 128 -4.32 4.19 8.99
C GLN A 128 -5.21 3.59 10.10
N VAL A 129 -5.27 2.27 10.21
CA VAL A 129 -6.10 1.60 11.22
C VAL A 129 -5.32 1.50 12.54
N PRO A 130 -5.90 1.93 13.68
CA PRO A 130 -5.22 1.80 14.98
C PRO A 130 -4.84 0.36 15.29
N ALA A 131 -3.68 0.15 15.91
CA ALA A 131 -3.13 -1.19 16.19
C ALA A 131 -4.11 -2.08 16.99
N GLN A 132 -4.97 -1.48 17.83
CA GLN A 132 -5.98 -2.20 18.62
C GLN A 132 -7.06 -2.85 17.73
N VAL A 133 -7.37 -2.24 16.59
CA VAL A 133 -8.33 -2.77 15.60
C VAL A 133 -7.62 -3.68 14.61
N ASN A 134 -6.37 -3.37 14.30
CA ASN A 134 -5.58 -4.11 13.30
C ASN A 134 -5.20 -5.54 13.74
N ASN A 135 -5.18 -5.81 15.05
CA ASN A 135 -4.91 -7.16 15.58
C ASN A 135 -5.98 -8.21 15.22
N GLY A 136 -7.12 -7.80 14.64
CA GLY A 136 -8.20 -8.70 14.19
C GLY A 136 -8.29 -8.87 12.67
N PHE A 137 -7.57 -8.05 11.90
CA PHE A 137 -7.55 -8.17 10.45
C PHE A 137 -6.26 -8.86 10.01
N PRO A 138 -6.33 -9.95 9.22
CA PRO A 138 -5.12 -10.45 8.56
C PRO A 138 -4.56 -9.30 7.71
N ALA A 139 -3.26 -9.05 7.83
CA ALA A 139 -2.58 -8.05 7.02
C ALA A 139 -2.93 -8.31 5.55
N VAL A 140 -3.61 -7.34 4.91
CA VAL A 140 -3.86 -7.42 3.46
C VAL A 140 -2.49 -7.33 2.79
N PRO A 141 -2.08 -8.33 2.00
CA PRO A 141 -0.80 -8.27 1.31
C PRO A 141 -0.74 -7.00 0.45
N ARG A 142 0.24 -6.13 0.70
CA ARG A 142 0.55 -5.03 -0.20
C ARG A 142 0.83 -5.60 -1.58
N ALA A 143 0.49 -4.90 -2.66
CA ALA A 143 0.80 -5.36 -4.03
C ALA A 143 2.31 -5.62 -4.25
N ASN A 144 3.19 -4.97 -3.46
CA ASN A 144 4.61 -5.33 -3.34
C ASN A 144 4.87 -6.56 -2.45
N ALA A 145 3.86 -7.04 -1.71
CA ALA A 145 3.96 -8.24 -0.89
C ALA A 145 3.86 -9.53 -1.71
N LEU A 146 3.66 -9.47 -3.01
CA LEU A 146 4.03 -10.59 -3.90
C LEU A 146 5.56 -10.78 -3.95
N GLU A 147 6.33 -9.74 -3.58
CA GLU A 147 7.78 -9.90 -3.33
C GLU A 147 8.08 -10.22 -1.84
N GLU A 148 7.18 -9.90 -0.89
CA GLU A 148 7.33 -10.19 0.54
C GLU A 148 6.54 -11.41 1.04
N LEU A 149 5.68 -12.03 0.22
CA LEU A 149 5.11 -13.36 0.46
C LEU A 149 6.08 -14.53 0.13
N ALA A 150 7.33 -14.22 -0.17
CA ALA A 150 8.38 -15.14 0.19
C ALA A 150 8.37 -15.17 1.73
N GLU A 151 7.70 -16.17 2.34
CA GLU A 151 7.80 -16.43 3.78
C GLU A 151 9.27 -16.23 4.18
N SER A 152 9.53 -15.34 5.13
CA SER A 152 10.91 -15.10 5.57
C SER A 152 11.52 -16.43 5.98
N LEU A 153 12.73 -16.68 5.51
CA LEU A 153 13.43 -17.91 5.85
C LEU A 153 13.57 -17.97 7.37
N THR A 154 13.27 -19.13 7.94
CA THR A 154 13.55 -19.37 9.36
C THR A 154 15.07 -19.30 9.61
N PRO A 155 15.52 -19.11 10.85
CA PRO A 155 16.96 -19.13 11.17
C PRO A 155 17.65 -20.40 10.64
N ARG A 156 16.96 -21.55 10.69
CA ARG A 156 17.49 -22.83 10.20
C ARG A 156 17.58 -22.90 8.68
N GLU A 157 16.61 -22.34 7.97
CA GLU A 157 16.64 -22.24 6.51
C GLU A 157 17.71 -21.28 6.04
N ASN A 158 17.94 -20.18 6.75
CA ASN A 158 19.06 -19.28 6.48
C ASN A 158 20.41 -19.98 6.62
N GLU A 159 20.62 -20.76 7.67
CA GLU A 159 21.85 -21.57 7.83
C GLU A 159 22.04 -22.53 6.66
N VAL A 160 20.98 -23.22 6.24
CA VAL A 160 21.02 -24.14 5.09
C VAL A 160 21.32 -23.36 3.80
N LEU A 161 20.70 -22.20 3.57
CA LEU A 161 20.93 -21.37 2.38
C LEU A 161 22.39 -20.86 2.30
N GLN A 162 22.99 -20.45 3.41
CA GLN A 162 24.40 -20.07 3.50
C GLN A 162 25.32 -21.23 3.09
N MET A 163 25.01 -22.46 3.53
CA MET A 163 25.79 -23.65 3.18
C MET A 163 25.59 -24.06 1.73
N LEU A 164 24.37 -23.85 1.16
CA LEU A 164 24.13 -24.02 -0.28
C LEU A 164 24.95 -23.03 -1.11
N ALA A 165 25.05 -21.79 -0.65
CA ALA A 165 25.87 -20.75 -1.31
C ALA A 165 27.36 -21.07 -1.25
N SER A 166 27.83 -21.72 -0.18
CA SER A 166 29.20 -22.26 -0.07
C SER A 166 29.43 -23.51 -0.90
N GLY A 167 28.45 -23.96 -1.71
CA GLY A 167 28.58 -25.10 -2.60
C GLY A 167 28.43 -26.48 -1.95
N LEU A 168 28.07 -26.57 -0.67
CA LEU A 168 27.96 -27.82 0.08
C LEU A 168 26.78 -28.66 -0.40
N GLY A 169 26.98 -29.98 -0.56
CA GLY A 169 25.93 -30.94 -0.86
C GLY A 169 25.08 -31.28 0.37
N ASN A 170 23.88 -31.87 0.15
CA ASN A 170 22.95 -32.18 1.24
C ASN A 170 23.56 -33.09 2.32
N LYS A 171 24.45 -34.03 1.94
CA LYS A 171 25.15 -34.92 2.87
C LYS A 171 26.12 -34.14 3.78
N GLU A 172 26.83 -33.16 3.22
CA GLU A 172 27.77 -32.32 3.97
C GLU A 172 27.05 -31.35 4.90
N ILE A 173 25.93 -30.77 4.43
CA ILE A 173 25.03 -29.94 5.25
C ILE A 173 24.47 -30.76 6.41
N ALA A 174 23.99 -31.96 6.13
CA ALA A 174 23.48 -32.88 7.14
C ALA A 174 24.50 -33.17 8.26
N ALA A 175 25.76 -33.46 7.86
CA ALA A 175 26.84 -33.69 8.80
C ALA A 175 27.16 -32.44 9.64
N LYS A 176 27.24 -31.26 9.02
CA LYS A 176 27.53 -30.00 9.72
C LYS A 176 26.43 -29.60 10.70
N LEU A 177 25.17 -29.83 10.34
CA LEU A 177 24.01 -29.44 11.13
C LEU A 177 23.54 -30.54 12.10
N ASN A 178 24.18 -31.70 12.10
CA ASN A 178 23.84 -32.90 12.89
C ASN A 178 22.36 -33.33 12.73
N ILE A 179 21.90 -33.37 11.45
CA ILE A 179 20.55 -33.78 11.06
C ILE A 179 20.60 -34.82 9.94
N SER A 180 19.48 -35.44 9.60
CA SER A 180 19.44 -36.38 8.48
C SER A 180 19.52 -35.66 7.12
N GLU A 181 20.09 -36.34 6.10
CA GLU A 181 20.05 -35.83 4.72
C GLU A 181 18.61 -35.59 4.23
N HIS A 182 17.66 -36.38 4.70
CA HIS A 182 16.26 -36.22 4.39
C HIS A 182 15.70 -34.90 4.93
N THR A 183 16.07 -34.55 6.18
CA THR A 183 15.71 -33.25 6.78
C THR A 183 16.29 -32.08 6.02
N VAL A 184 17.53 -32.19 5.51
CA VAL A 184 18.13 -31.16 4.64
C VAL A 184 17.32 -30.99 3.35
N LYS A 185 16.89 -32.10 2.72
CA LYS A 185 16.03 -32.03 1.53
C LYS A 185 14.72 -31.29 1.79
N PHE A 186 14.11 -31.48 2.95
CA PHE A 186 12.92 -30.68 3.35
C PHE A 186 13.20 -29.20 3.50
N HIS A 187 14.32 -28.83 4.16
CA HIS A 187 14.71 -27.43 4.27
C HIS A 187 14.98 -26.81 2.90
N VAL A 188 15.68 -27.53 2.00
CA VAL A 188 15.92 -27.05 0.63
C VAL A 188 14.61 -26.85 -0.12
N ALA A 189 13.68 -27.79 -0.07
CA ALA A 189 12.39 -27.65 -0.73
C ALA A 189 11.57 -26.46 -0.18
N SER A 190 11.60 -26.25 1.14
CA SER A 190 10.97 -25.08 1.78
C SER A 190 11.61 -23.77 1.33
N ILE A 191 12.96 -23.69 1.29
CA ILE A 191 13.71 -22.53 0.79
C ILE A 191 13.33 -22.22 -0.66
N LEU A 192 13.28 -23.26 -1.52
CA LEU A 192 12.88 -23.09 -2.93
C LEU A 192 11.47 -22.48 -3.02
N GLY A 193 10.51 -23.01 -2.28
CA GLY A 193 9.14 -22.52 -2.23
C GLY A 193 9.07 -21.06 -1.74
N LYS A 194 9.72 -20.76 -0.61
CA LYS A 194 9.73 -19.42 0.00
C LYS A 194 10.43 -18.36 -0.83
N LEU A 195 11.48 -18.73 -1.57
CA LEU A 195 12.19 -17.82 -2.47
C LEU A 195 11.55 -17.73 -3.87
N GLY A 196 10.61 -18.63 -4.19
CA GLY A 196 10.06 -18.74 -5.54
C GLY A 196 11.08 -19.25 -6.58
N ALA A 197 12.05 -20.07 -6.14
CA ALA A 197 13.10 -20.60 -6.97
C ALA A 197 12.77 -22.00 -7.50
N ALA A 198 13.01 -22.25 -8.78
CA ALA A 198 12.85 -23.59 -9.36
C ALA A 198 14.06 -24.50 -9.13
N THR A 199 15.25 -23.93 -8.87
CA THR A 199 16.49 -24.66 -8.67
C THR A 199 17.30 -24.13 -7.48
N ARG A 200 18.18 -25.00 -6.93
CA ARG A 200 19.07 -24.59 -5.83
C ARG A 200 20.00 -23.43 -6.20
N THR A 201 20.49 -23.40 -7.45
CA THR A 201 21.36 -22.32 -7.95
C THR A 201 20.59 -21.00 -8.02
N GLU A 202 19.35 -21.04 -8.45
CA GLU A 202 18.46 -19.89 -8.47
C GLU A 202 18.14 -19.40 -7.06
N ALA A 203 17.90 -20.31 -6.11
CA ALA A 203 17.69 -19.95 -4.71
C ALA A 203 18.88 -19.21 -4.11
N VAL A 204 20.10 -19.65 -4.40
CA VAL A 204 21.35 -18.97 -3.98
C VAL A 204 21.47 -17.60 -4.62
N ALA A 205 21.22 -17.48 -5.93
CA ALA A 205 21.26 -16.20 -6.65
C ALA A 205 20.22 -15.19 -6.12
N LEU A 206 19.02 -15.66 -5.80
CA LEU A 206 17.95 -14.85 -5.15
C LEU A 206 18.35 -14.47 -3.73
N GLY A 207 18.95 -15.39 -2.96
CA GLY A 207 19.43 -15.14 -1.60
C GLY A 207 20.51 -14.06 -1.56
N ILE A 208 21.45 -14.05 -2.49
CA ILE A 208 22.48 -13.01 -2.61
C ILE A 208 21.83 -11.66 -2.96
N ARG A 209 20.94 -11.62 -3.97
CA ARG A 209 20.25 -10.38 -4.36
C ARG A 209 19.40 -9.78 -3.25
N ARG A 210 18.82 -10.59 -2.37
CA ARG A 210 17.99 -10.15 -1.22
C ARG A 210 18.82 -9.89 0.05
N GLY A 211 20.15 -10.01 0.00
CA GLY A 211 21.03 -9.80 1.15
C GLY A 211 20.91 -10.88 2.24
N LEU A 212 20.30 -12.04 1.94
CA LEU A 212 20.18 -13.18 2.84
C LEU A 212 21.46 -14.02 2.91
N VAL A 213 22.34 -13.88 1.92
CA VAL A 213 23.63 -14.57 1.83
C VAL A 213 24.72 -13.51 1.67
N LEU A 214 25.71 -13.56 2.54
CA LEU A 214 26.94 -12.78 2.46
C LEU A 214 28.04 -13.68 1.87
N LEU A 215 28.66 -13.25 0.79
CA LEU A 215 29.83 -13.90 0.17
C LEU A 215 31.13 -13.45 0.81
#